data_4d149d6df34c894c9f2ae4dc6c0e6b62
#
_entry.id   4d149d6df34c894c9f2ae4dc6c0e6b62
#
_cell.length_a   1.000
_cell.length_b   1.000
_cell.length_c   1.000
_cell.angle_alpha   90.00
_cell.angle_beta   90.00
_cell.angle_gamma   90.00
#
_symmetry.space_group_name_H-M   'P 1'
#
loop_
_entity.id
_entity.type
_entity.pdbx_description
1 polymer ?
#
loop_
_entity_poly.entity_id
_entity_poly.type
_entity_poly.pdbx_seq_one_letter_code
_entity_poly.pdbx_strand_id
1 'polypeptide(L)'
;CACLVGSEMCIRDRVVADAVVRLIPGALGDEMSNVDESFSTAEDGGLLEYAQYTRPAEFNGEGVPPVLVSGDHAKVDAWRRKNAIERTCRWRPDLIGTARLTPEERTYAQEILDASYSQSEE
;
A
#
# COMPACT_ATOMS: atom_id res chain seq x y z
N CYS A 1 1.09 32.96 -19.04
CA CYS A 1 0.79 31.56 -19.46
C CYS A 1 2.01 30.77 -19.90
N ALA A 2 3.08 31.41 -20.37
CA ALA A 2 4.34 30.72 -20.73
C ALA A 2 4.99 30.00 -19.52
N CYS A 3 4.83 30.51 -18.31
CA CYS A 3 5.32 29.86 -17.09
C CYS A 3 4.57 28.58 -16.73
N LEU A 4 3.28 28.47 -17.06
CA LEU A 4 2.50 27.26 -16.78
C LEU A 4 2.91 26.09 -17.69
N VAL A 5 3.17 26.35 -18.97
CA VAL A 5 3.62 25.33 -19.93
C VAL A 5 4.99 24.80 -19.56
N GLY A 6 5.91 25.66 -19.14
CA GLY A 6 7.23 25.24 -18.64
C GLY A 6 7.15 24.43 -17.33
N SER A 7 6.22 24.75 -16.43
CA SER A 7 6.04 24.02 -15.17
C SER A 7 5.42 22.64 -15.37
N GLU A 8 4.51 22.48 -16.33
CA GLU A 8 3.93 21.17 -16.65
C GLU A 8 4.96 20.19 -17.26
N MET A 9 5.83 20.67 -18.15
CA MET A 9 6.95 19.86 -18.64
C MET A 9 7.89 19.47 -17.49
N CYS A 10 8.26 20.43 -16.62
CA CYS A 10 9.10 20.13 -15.45
C CYS A 10 8.46 19.14 -14.47
N ILE A 11 7.14 19.18 -14.30
CA ILE A 11 6.43 18.21 -13.44
C ILE A 11 6.49 16.81 -14.06
N ARG A 12 6.16 16.68 -15.35
CA ARG A 12 6.26 15.40 -16.07
C ARG A 12 7.67 14.83 -16.05
N ASP A 13 8.66 15.65 -16.33
CA ASP A 13 10.08 15.25 -16.32
C ASP A 13 10.50 14.76 -14.94
N ARG A 14 10.05 15.41 -13.86
CA ARG A 14 10.32 14.98 -12.47
C ARG A 14 9.68 13.64 -12.16
N VAL A 15 8.42 13.43 -12.55
CA VAL A 15 7.70 12.15 -12.31
C VAL A 15 8.41 11.01 -13.04
N VAL A 16 8.79 11.22 -14.30
CA VAL A 16 9.52 10.20 -15.06
C VAL A 16 10.91 9.97 -14.48
N ALA A 17 11.63 11.04 -14.14
CA ALA A 17 12.96 10.94 -13.55
C ALA A 17 12.93 10.22 -12.20
N ASP A 18 11.96 10.53 -11.33
CA ASP A 18 11.78 9.85 -10.04
C ASP A 18 11.54 8.35 -10.24
N ALA A 19 10.62 7.99 -11.14
CA ALA A 19 10.32 6.60 -11.45
C ALA A 19 11.54 5.82 -11.99
N VAL A 20 12.33 6.46 -12.88
CA VAL A 20 13.53 5.84 -13.46
C VAL A 20 14.67 5.72 -12.44
N VAL A 21 14.90 6.76 -11.64
CA VAL A 21 15.96 6.77 -10.62
C VAL A 21 15.73 5.69 -9.56
N ARG A 22 14.49 5.41 -9.19
CA ARG A 22 14.14 4.33 -8.25
C ARG A 22 14.55 2.93 -8.73
N LEU A 23 14.68 2.73 -10.05
CA LEU A 23 15.12 1.45 -10.63
C LEU A 23 16.64 1.28 -10.66
N ILE A 24 17.41 2.33 -10.36
CA ILE A 24 18.87 2.28 -10.35
C ILE A 24 19.33 1.66 -9.02
N PRO A 25 20.12 0.56 -9.03
CA PRO A 25 20.64 -0.04 -7.81
C PRO A 25 21.41 0.98 -6.95
N GLY A 26 21.13 1.01 -5.66
CA GLY A 26 21.77 1.91 -4.70
C GLY A 26 21.29 3.37 -4.75
N ALA A 27 20.30 3.72 -5.58
CA ALA A 27 19.71 5.06 -5.59
C ALA A 27 18.77 5.30 -4.39
N LEU A 28 18.14 4.26 -3.90
CA LEU A 28 17.30 4.30 -2.71
C LEU A 28 18.13 3.93 -1.47
N GLY A 29 17.78 4.52 -0.35
CA GLY A 29 18.43 4.22 0.94
C GLY A 29 18.13 2.82 1.48
N ASP A 30 17.04 2.22 1.00
CA ASP A 30 16.66 0.84 1.28
C ASP A 30 16.29 0.15 -0.04
N GLU A 31 17.02 -0.90 -0.39
CA GLU A 31 16.78 -1.68 -1.62
C GLU A 31 15.45 -2.43 -1.61
N MET A 32 14.89 -2.70 -0.42
CA MET A 32 13.58 -3.35 -0.27
C MET A 32 12.42 -2.40 -0.53
N SER A 33 12.67 -1.10 -0.60
CA SER A 33 11.63 -0.07 -0.78
C SER A 33 10.80 -0.26 -2.06
N ASN A 34 11.41 -0.78 -3.14
CA ASN A 34 10.71 -1.06 -4.40
C ASN A 34 9.97 -2.41 -4.39
N VAL A 35 10.28 -3.28 -3.44
CA VAL A 35 9.72 -4.63 -3.38
C VAL A 35 8.36 -4.62 -2.72
N ASP A 36 8.19 -3.76 -1.71
CA ASP A 36 6.96 -3.65 -0.91
C ASP A 36 5.93 -2.66 -1.49
N GLU A 37 6.18 -2.11 -2.68
CA GLU A 37 5.25 -1.17 -3.32
C GLU A 37 4.01 -1.87 -3.88
N SER A 38 2.89 -1.12 -3.94
CA SER A 38 1.63 -1.59 -4.56
C SER A 38 1.88 -2.08 -5.99
N PHE A 39 1.25 -3.19 -6.35
CA PHE A 39 1.39 -3.85 -7.66
C PHE A 39 2.76 -4.48 -7.91
N SER A 40 3.63 -4.56 -6.94
CA SER A 40 4.88 -5.30 -7.09
C SER A 40 4.59 -6.78 -7.35
N THR A 41 5.42 -7.42 -8.16
CA THR A 41 5.32 -8.87 -8.44
C THR A 41 5.98 -9.72 -7.36
N ALA A 42 6.45 -9.09 -6.28
CA ALA A 42 7.13 -9.70 -5.17
C ALA A 42 6.22 -10.66 -4.36
N GLU A 43 6.64 -11.01 -3.18
CA GLU A 43 5.98 -12.01 -2.33
C GLU A 43 4.49 -11.74 -2.08
N ASP A 44 4.06 -10.48 -2.09
CA ASP A 44 2.68 -10.05 -1.86
C ASP A 44 1.73 -10.30 -3.04
N GLY A 45 2.28 -10.64 -4.20
CA GLY A 45 1.48 -11.13 -5.32
C GLY A 45 0.44 -10.14 -5.88
N GLY A 46 0.70 -8.82 -5.80
CA GLY A 46 -0.16 -7.81 -6.42
C GLY A 46 -1.20 -7.18 -5.51
N LEU A 47 -1.06 -7.29 -4.20
CA LEU A 47 -1.86 -6.51 -3.24
C LEU A 47 -1.48 -5.03 -3.27
N LEU A 48 -2.38 -4.18 -2.77
CA LEU A 48 -2.04 -2.79 -2.44
C LEU A 48 -1.15 -2.75 -1.20
N GLU A 49 -0.25 -1.79 -1.18
CA GLU A 49 0.61 -1.53 -0.02
C GLU A 49 -0.22 -1.22 1.23
N TYR A 50 0.25 -1.70 2.39
CA TYR A 50 -0.35 -1.40 3.69
C TYR A 50 -0.24 0.10 4.03
N ALA A 51 -1.00 0.55 5.04
CA ALA A 51 -1.01 1.94 5.45
C ALA A 51 0.33 2.35 6.07
N GLN A 52 0.92 3.40 5.53
CA GLN A 52 2.13 4.04 6.07
C GLN A 52 1.73 5.18 7.01
N TYR A 53 2.37 5.25 8.17
CA TYR A 53 2.14 6.29 9.17
C TYR A 53 3.35 7.19 9.30
N THR A 54 3.09 8.50 9.44
CA THR A 54 4.12 9.52 9.63
C THR A 54 4.01 10.15 11.03
N ARG A 55 4.96 10.99 11.40
CA ARG A 55 4.89 11.80 12.62
C ARG A 55 3.92 12.98 12.44
N PRO A 56 3.25 13.43 13.51
CA PRO A 56 3.27 12.95 14.90
C PRO A 56 2.53 11.62 15.10
N ALA A 57 2.73 10.94 16.24
CA ALA A 57 2.09 9.65 16.54
C ALA A 57 0.56 9.75 16.72
N GLU A 58 0.04 10.94 16.94
CA GLU A 58 -1.39 11.25 17.02
C GLU A 58 -1.67 12.55 16.27
N PHE A 59 -2.68 12.56 15.44
CA PHE A 59 -3.12 13.72 14.68
C PHE A 59 -4.65 13.76 14.59
N ASN A 60 -5.25 14.86 15.01
CA ASN A 60 -6.72 15.08 15.01
C ASN A 60 -7.53 13.98 15.75
N GLY A 61 -6.96 13.38 16.79
CA GLY A 61 -7.61 12.30 17.54
C GLY A 61 -7.43 10.90 16.92
N GLU A 62 -6.74 10.79 15.79
CA GLU A 62 -6.35 9.53 15.19
C GLU A 62 -4.90 9.20 15.53
N GLY A 63 -4.67 8.03 16.11
CA GLY A 63 -3.35 7.57 16.54
C GLY A 63 -2.80 6.45 15.67
N VAL A 64 -1.48 6.30 15.69
CA VAL A 64 -0.81 5.14 15.08
C VAL A 64 -1.24 3.86 15.81
N PRO A 65 -1.60 2.78 15.10
CA PRO A 65 -1.95 1.50 15.74
C PRO A 65 -0.87 1.02 16.72
N PRO A 66 -1.25 0.67 17.97
CA PRO A 66 -0.27 0.28 19.00
C PRO A 66 0.65 -0.87 18.60
N VAL A 67 0.19 -1.76 17.72
CA VAL A 67 0.99 -2.87 17.22
C VAL A 67 2.23 -2.41 16.47
N LEU A 68 2.16 -1.27 15.76
CA LEU A 68 3.29 -0.73 14.98
C LEU A 68 4.39 -0.11 15.86
N VAL A 69 4.07 0.25 17.09
CA VAL A 69 5.02 0.80 18.08
C VAL A 69 5.42 -0.23 19.15
N SER A 70 4.93 -1.47 19.06
CA SER A 70 5.19 -2.52 20.06
C SER A 70 6.62 -3.09 20.02
N GLY A 71 7.35 -2.91 18.91
CA GLY A 71 8.68 -3.51 18.71
C GLY A 71 8.66 -5.02 18.37
N ASP A 72 7.49 -5.65 18.31
CA ASP A 72 7.33 -7.05 17.93
C ASP A 72 7.17 -7.16 16.40
N HIS A 73 8.28 -7.44 15.72
CA HIS A 73 8.31 -7.49 14.25
C HIS A 73 7.34 -8.50 13.68
N ALA A 74 7.17 -9.67 14.29
CA ALA A 74 6.25 -10.68 13.81
C ALA A 74 4.78 -10.20 13.81
N LYS A 75 4.38 -9.47 14.86
CA LYS A 75 3.04 -8.87 14.94
C LYS A 75 2.88 -7.71 13.97
N VAL A 76 3.94 -6.92 13.77
CA VAL A 76 3.95 -5.82 12.80
C VAL A 76 3.76 -6.37 11.38
N ASP A 77 4.48 -7.42 11.00
CA ASP A 77 4.39 -8.02 9.67
C ASP A 77 3.03 -8.67 9.43
N ALA A 78 2.48 -9.38 10.42
CA ALA A 78 1.13 -9.92 10.36
C ALA A 78 0.08 -8.80 10.22
N TRP A 79 0.25 -7.68 10.92
CA TRP A 79 -0.64 -6.52 10.81
C TRP A 79 -0.55 -5.88 9.42
N ARG A 80 0.67 -5.68 8.89
CA ARG A 80 0.91 -5.14 7.54
C ARG A 80 0.22 -5.98 6.48
N ARG A 81 0.41 -7.29 6.55
CA ARG A 81 -0.21 -8.24 5.62
C ARG A 81 -1.73 -8.17 5.66
N LYS A 82 -2.32 -8.18 6.86
CA LYS A 82 -3.75 -8.05 7.07
C LYS A 82 -4.29 -6.72 6.55
N ASN A 83 -3.62 -5.62 6.84
CA ASN A 83 -4.00 -4.28 6.39
C ASN A 83 -3.91 -4.15 4.86
N ALA A 84 -2.89 -4.75 4.21
CA ALA A 84 -2.78 -4.80 2.75
C ALA A 84 -3.99 -5.51 2.11
N ILE A 85 -4.44 -6.64 2.68
CA ILE A 85 -5.62 -7.38 2.22
C ILE A 85 -6.88 -6.52 2.38
N GLU A 86 -7.09 -5.92 3.57
CA GLU A 86 -8.24 -5.05 3.85
C GLU A 86 -8.33 -3.86 2.87
N ARG A 87 -7.19 -3.20 2.63
CA ARG A 87 -7.11 -2.09 1.68
C ARG A 87 -7.39 -2.54 0.26
N THR A 88 -6.86 -3.69 -0.14
CA THR A 88 -7.11 -4.24 -1.48
C THR A 88 -8.58 -4.59 -1.67
N CYS A 89 -9.22 -5.24 -0.72
CA CYS A 89 -10.65 -5.53 -0.75
C CYS A 89 -11.49 -4.25 -0.90
N ARG A 90 -11.10 -3.18 -0.19
CA ARG A 90 -11.86 -1.91 -0.20
C ARG A 90 -11.68 -1.09 -1.47
N TRP A 91 -10.46 -1.03 -2.01
CA TRP A 91 -10.11 -0.10 -3.08
C TRP A 91 -9.94 -0.77 -4.45
N ARG A 92 -9.50 -2.02 -4.47
CA ARG A 92 -9.23 -2.79 -5.68
C ARG A 92 -9.61 -4.27 -5.49
N PRO A 93 -10.90 -4.58 -5.30
CA PRO A 93 -11.36 -5.96 -5.10
C PRO A 93 -11.04 -6.88 -6.29
N ASP A 94 -10.87 -6.33 -7.47
CA ASP A 94 -10.44 -7.05 -8.67
C ASP A 94 -9.08 -7.74 -8.53
N LEU A 95 -8.17 -7.19 -7.72
CA LEU A 95 -6.83 -7.76 -7.51
C LEU A 95 -6.84 -9.00 -6.60
N ILE A 96 -7.85 -9.16 -5.74
CA ILE A 96 -7.95 -10.31 -4.83
C ILE A 96 -7.99 -11.64 -5.59
N GLY A 97 -8.59 -11.64 -6.80
CA GLY A 97 -8.66 -12.83 -7.65
C GLY A 97 -7.30 -13.30 -8.18
N THR A 98 -6.37 -12.37 -8.38
CA THR A 98 -5.03 -12.64 -8.93
C THR A 98 -3.93 -12.69 -7.87
N ALA A 99 -4.21 -12.16 -6.67
CA ALA A 99 -3.25 -12.08 -5.57
C ALA A 99 -2.88 -13.48 -5.02
N ARG A 100 -1.63 -13.62 -4.58
CA ARG A 100 -1.13 -14.82 -3.92
C ARG A 100 -1.54 -14.80 -2.45
N LEU A 101 -2.71 -15.34 -2.16
CA LEU A 101 -3.26 -15.44 -0.82
C LEU A 101 -3.22 -16.90 -0.33
N THR A 102 -2.93 -17.07 0.95
CA THR A 102 -3.13 -18.35 1.62
C THR A 102 -4.64 -18.68 1.70
N PRO A 103 -5.03 -19.96 1.92
CA PRO A 103 -6.43 -20.32 2.07
C PRO A 103 -7.14 -19.53 3.17
N GLU A 104 -6.47 -19.26 4.30
CA GLU A 104 -6.99 -18.49 5.43
C GLU A 104 -7.20 -17.01 5.06
N GLU A 105 -6.21 -16.41 4.40
CA GLU A 105 -6.28 -15.03 3.90
C GLU A 105 -7.39 -14.85 2.87
N ARG A 106 -7.62 -15.85 2.03
CA ARG A 106 -8.69 -15.83 1.02
C ARG A 106 -10.07 -15.86 1.67
N THR A 107 -10.26 -16.67 2.72
CA THR A 107 -11.49 -16.69 3.49
C THR A 107 -11.73 -15.34 4.16
N TYR A 108 -10.70 -14.77 4.77
CA TYR A 108 -10.76 -13.45 5.39
C TYR A 108 -11.10 -12.33 4.37
N ALA A 109 -10.48 -12.35 3.20
CA ALA A 109 -10.78 -11.39 2.14
C ALA A 109 -12.24 -11.51 1.66
N GLN A 110 -12.77 -12.74 1.54
CA GLN A 110 -14.15 -12.97 1.15
C GLN A 110 -15.14 -12.44 2.18
N GLU A 111 -14.89 -12.64 3.48
CA GLU A 111 -15.73 -12.08 4.56
C GLU A 111 -15.81 -10.55 4.48
N ILE A 112 -14.69 -9.87 4.17
CA ILE A 112 -14.66 -8.41 4.01
C ILE A 112 -15.47 -7.97 2.79
N LEU A 113 -15.33 -8.68 1.67
CA LEU A 113 -16.08 -8.37 0.46
C LEU A 113 -17.58 -8.54 0.67
N ASP A 114 -18.01 -9.64 1.30
CA ASP A 114 -19.41 -9.91 1.58
C ASP A 114 -20.00 -8.84 2.53
N ALA A 115 -19.24 -8.41 3.54
CA ALA A 115 -19.64 -7.33 4.45
C ALA A 115 -19.78 -5.99 3.72
N SER A 116 -18.92 -5.70 2.75
CA SER A 116 -18.97 -4.45 1.97
C SER A 116 -20.16 -4.40 1.02
N TYR A 117 -20.55 -5.53 0.44
CA TYR A 117 -21.75 -5.62 -0.41
C TYR A 117 -23.04 -5.39 0.37
N SER A 118 -23.11 -5.89 1.62
CA SER A 118 -24.29 -5.70 2.48
C SER A 118 -24.55 -4.23 2.86
N GLN A 119 -23.50 -3.39 2.89
CA GLN A 119 -23.61 -1.96 3.23
C GLN A 119 -23.96 -1.07 2.04
N SER A 120 -23.87 -1.58 0.83
CA SER A 120 -24.17 -0.81 -0.39
C SER A 120 -25.65 -0.92 -0.84
N GLU A 121 -26.46 -1.73 -0.13
CA GLU A 121 -27.91 -1.92 -0.43
C GLU A 121 -28.83 -1.12 0.50
N GLU A 122 -28.30 -0.30 1.43
CA GLU A 122 -29.06 0.66 2.25
C GLU A 122 -28.90 2.10 1.72
#